data_074cb9e3e2e2c71290271a7653eee70d
#
_entry.id   074cb9e3e2e2c71290271a7653eee70d
#
_cell.length_a   1.000
_cell.length_b   1.000
_cell.length_c   1.000
_cell.angle_alpha   90.00
_cell.angle_beta   90.00
_cell.angle_gamma   90.00
#
_symmetry.space_group_name_H-M   'P 1'
#
loop_
_entity.id
_entity.type
_entity.pdbx_description
1 polymer ?
#
loop_
_entity_poly.entity_id
_entity_poly.type
_entity_poly.pdbx_seq_one_letter_code
_entity_poly.pdbx_strand_id
1 'polypeptide(L)' 'MYELEERRIENAFSARDMCKEDSWAWNYWNNVIGTLVRRLNARLNESI' A
#
# COMPACT_ATOMS: atom_id res chain seq x y z
N MET A 1 0.66 -17.00 1.82
CA MET A 1 2.06 -16.64 1.99
C MET A 1 2.30 -15.13 2.02
N TYR A 2 1.56 -14.35 1.24
CA TYR A 2 1.65 -12.88 1.23
C TYR A 2 0.47 -12.21 1.90
N GLU A 3 -0.23 -12.91 2.79
CA GLU A 3 -1.44 -12.41 3.43
C GLU A 3 -1.20 -11.12 4.23
N LEU A 4 -0.08 -11.03 4.92
CA LEU A 4 0.22 -9.85 5.73
C LEU A 4 0.45 -8.63 4.86
N GLU A 5 1.21 -8.77 3.77
CA GLU A 5 1.46 -7.70 2.82
C GLU A 5 0.18 -7.27 2.13
N GLU A 6 -0.62 -8.23 1.69
CA GLU A 6 -1.92 -7.93 1.06
C GLU A 6 -2.85 -7.20 2.01
N ARG A 7 -2.89 -7.63 3.28
CA ARG A 7 -3.72 -6.98 4.29
C ARG A 7 -3.27 -5.55 4.56
N ARG A 8 -1.95 -5.33 4.60
CA ARG A 8 -1.41 -3.98 4.78
C ARG A 8 -1.77 -3.07 3.62
N ILE A 9 -1.69 -3.58 2.39
CA ILE A 9 -2.07 -2.83 1.20
C ILE A 9 -3.56 -2.49 1.24
N GLU A 10 -4.41 -3.47 1.55
CA GLU A 10 -5.85 -3.25 1.68
C GLU A 10 -6.18 -2.21 2.74
N ASN A 11 -5.51 -2.29 3.89
CA ASN A 11 -5.70 -1.33 4.97
C ASN A 11 -5.28 0.08 4.54
N ALA A 12 -4.19 0.18 3.79
CA ALA A 12 -3.73 1.47 3.27
C ALA A 12 -4.72 2.05 2.26
N PHE A 13 -5.28 1.23 1.38
CA PHE A 13 -6.33 1.67 0.46
C PHE A 13 -7.56 2.16 1.21
N SER A 14 -7.99 1.42 2.23
CA SER A 14 -9.14 1.81 3.05
C SER A 14 -8.89 3.13 3.77
N ALA A 15 -7.70 3.29 4.33
CA ALA A 15 -7.33 4.53 5.01
C ALA A 15 -7.32 5.71 4.04
N ARG A 16 -6.80 5.51 2.84
CA ARG A 16 -6.81 6.56 1.82
C ARG A 16 -8.23 6.95 1.44
N ASP A 17 -9.10 5.95 1.24
CA ASP A 17 -10.48 6.19 0.83
C ASP A 17 -11.28 6.95 1.88
N MET A 18 -10.88 6.86 3.15
CA MET A 18 -11.50 7.62 4.23
C MET A 18 -11.04 9.08 4.27
N CYS A 19 -9.98 9.41 3.56
CA CYS A 19 -9.44 10.76 3.51
C CYS A 19 -10.06 11.54 2.34
N LYS A 20 -10.13 12.85 2.51
CA LYS A 20 -10.59 13.72 1.42
C LYS A 20 -9.55 13.71 0.31
N GLU A 21 -9.99 13.54 -0.94
CA GLU A 21 -9.12 13.54 -2.10
C GLU A 21 -8.26 14.80 -2.13
N ASP A 22 -6.99 14.63 -2.48
CA ASP A 22 -5.97 15.68 -2.52
C ASP A 22 -5.62 16.32 -1.17
N SER A 23 -6.13 15.76 -0.06
CA SER A 23 -5.71 16.21 1.27
C SER A 23 -4.31 15.71 1.57
N TRP A 24 -3.67 16.30 2.62
CA TRP A 24 -2.36 15.85 3.07
C TRP A 24 -2.36 14.35 3.42
N ALA A 25 -3.39 13.91 4.15
CA ALA A 25 -3.50 12.52 4.57
C ALA A 25 -3.69 11.59 3.37
N TRP A 26 -4.48 12.00 2.39
CA TRP A 26 -4.71 11.24 1.16
C TRP A 26 -3.39 11.03 0.42
N ASN A 27 -2.60 12.09 0.25
CA ASN A 27 -1.29 12.01 -0.40
C ASN A 27 -0.31 11.13 0.39
N TYR A 28 -0.35 11.23 1.72
CA TYR A 28 0.46 10.38 2.59
C TYR A 28 0.17 8.89 2.32
N TRP A 29 -1.11 8.51 2.32
CA TRP A 29 -1.48 7.12 2.10
C TRP A 29 -1.17 6.63 0.70
N ASN A 30 -1.24 7.48 -0.31
CA ASN A 30 -0.81 7.13 -1.67
C ASN A 30 0.67 6.77 -1.70
N ASN A 31 1.51 7.50 -0.98
CA ASN A 31 2.93 7.20 -0.88
C ASN A 31 3.17 5.88 -0.16
N VAL A 32 2.42 5.62 0.90
CA VAL A 32 2.50 4.35 1.64
C VAL A 32 2.14 3.19 0.74
N ILE A 33 1.05 3.31 -0.01
CA ILE A 33 0.60 2.27 -0.94
C ILE A 33 1.68 1.99 -1.97
N GLY A 34 2.26 3.02 -2.57
CA GLY A 34 3.33 2.86 -3.54
C GLY A 34 4.53 2.11 -2.98
N THR A 35 4.91 2.41 -1.74
CA THR A 35 6.01 1.73 -1.07
C THR A 35 5.69 0.25 -0.82
N LEU A 36 4.48 -0.03 -0.33
CA LEU A 36 4.07 -1.41 -0.04
C LEU A 36 4.02 -2.26 -1.31
N VAL A 37 3.49 -1.71 -2.39
CA VAL A 37 3.41 -2.42 -3.67
C VAL A 37 4.81 -2.72 -4.20
N ARG A 38 5.73 -1.76 -4.11
CA ARG A 38 7.11 -1.97 -4.54
C ARG A 38 7.79 -3.07 -3.75
N ARG A 39 7.58 -3.10 -2.43
CA ARG A 39 8.16 -4.13 -1.57
C ARG A 39 7.64 -5.52 -1.94
N LEU A 40 6.34 -5.62 -2.18
CA LEU A 40 5.74 -6.89 -2.58
C LEU A 40 6.30 -7.36 -3.91
N ASN A 41 6.40 -6.48 -4.89
CA ASN A 41 6.96 -6.83 -6.19
C ASN A 41 8.41 -7.28 -6.10
N ALA A 42 9.21 -6.62 -5.26
CA ALA A 42 10.60 -7.01 -5.05
C ALA A 42 10.69 -8.41 -4.46
N ARG A 43 9.84 -8.73 -3.51
CA ARG A 43 9.80 -10.07 -2.89
C ARG A 43 9.38 -11.13 -3.89
N LEU A 44 8.39 -10.84 -4.72
CA LEU A 44 7.96 -11.76 -5.75
C LEU A 44 9.06 -12.04 -6.77
N ASN A 45 9.82 -11.02 -7.14
CA ASN A 45 10.94 -11.18 -8.05
C ASN A 45 12.06 -12.01 -7.46
N GLU A 46 12.32 -11.85 -6.16
CA GLU A 46 13.33 -12.65 -5.46
C GLU A 46 12.95 -14.13 -5.39
N SER A 47 11.68 -14.41 -5.39
CA SER A 47 11.18 -15.79 -5.30
C SER A 47 11.36 -16.59 -6.59
N ILE A 48 11.69 -15.95 -7.67
CA ILE A 48 11.92 -16.56 -8.97
C ILE A 48 13.40 -16.93 -9.11
#